data_35e7b6377fd43462972a1db359cfa4ac
#
_entry.id   35e7b6377fd43462972a1db359cfa4ac
#
_cell.length_a   1.000
_cell.length_b   1.000
_cell.length_c   1.000
_cell.angle_alpha   90.00
_cell.angle_beta   90.00
_cell.angle_gamma   90.00
#
_symmetry.space_group_name_H-M   'P 1'
#
loop_
_entity.id
_entity.type
_entity.pdbx_description
1 polymer ?
#
loop_
_entity_poly.entity_id
_entity_poly.type
_entity_poly.pdbx_seq_one_letter_code
_entity_poly.pdbx_strand_id
1 'polypeptide(L)'
;MTTPVVTVSPDTPTGEIAEALGRHRISAVPVVDEVGSVVGLISEYDLLAKSGLLARDVMTTAVISVTKDTNVADVRHLLVDRRIRRVPVLAGGRLVGIVSRSDMVALMVTEWVCQVCGEPVRGESAPDVCPKCLGGGDGFVLQEQPPGT
;
A
#
# COMPACT_ATOMS: atom_id res chain seq x y z
N MET A 1 0.25 4.09 2.17
CA MET A 1 1.24 3.31 1.41
C MET A 1 2.48 3.09 2.28
N THR A 2 2.96 1.87 2.35
CA THR A 2 4.14 1.52 3.13
C THR A 2 5.41 1.74 2.33
N THR A 3 6.34 2.54 2.85
CA THR A 3 7.66 2.82 2.28
C THR A 3 8.68 2.98 3.41
N PRO A 4 9.96 2.58 3.27
CA PRO A 4 10.48 1.76 2.18
C PRO A 4 9.88 0.36 2.20
N VAL A 5 9.86 -0.31 1.06
CA VAL A 5 9.28 -1.64 0.93
C VAL A 5 10.35 -2.70 1.18
N VAL A 6 10.05 -3.66 2.06
CA VAL A 6 10.88 -4.86 2.24
C VAL A 6 10.63 -5.76 1.04
N THR A 7 11.68 -6.14 0.33
CA THR A 7 11.60 -6.98 -0.86
C THR A 7 12.56 -8.17 -0.75
N VAL A 8 12.29 -9.20 -1.56
CA VAL A 8 13.18 -10.36 -1.70
C VAL A 8 13.44 -10.61 -3.18
N SER A 9 14.50 -11.40 -3.48
CA SER A 9 14.78 -11.83 -4.84
C SER A 9 14.16 -13.20 -5.12
N PRO A 10 14.05 -13.62 -6.40
CA PRO A 10 13.57 -14.97 -6.73
C PRO A 10 14.42 -16.09 -6.13
N ASP A 11 15.68 -15.81 -5.82
CA ASP A 11 16.62 -16.80 -5.25
C ASP A 11 16.70 -16.76 -3.72
N THR A 12 15.95 -15.90 -3.07
CA THR A 12 15.93 -15.81 -1.59
C THR A 12 15.34 -17.09 -1.00
N PRO A 13 16.03 -17.76 -0.06
CA PRO A 13 15.50 -18.94 0.61
C PRO A 13 14.23 -18.64 1.39
N THR A 14 13.30 -19.59 1.38
CA THR A 14 11.99 -19.43 2.08
C THR A 14 12.15 -19.21 3.57
N GLY A 15 13.18 -19.79 4.19
CA GLY A 15 13.48 -19.56 5.62
C GLY A 15 13.81 -18.10 5.91
N GLU A 16 14.57 -17.44 5.04
CA GLU A 16 14.89 -16.01 5.18
C GLU A 16 13.64 -15.14 4.96
N ILE A 17 12.76 -15.56 4.07
CA ILE A 17 11.48 -14.85 3.83
C ILE A 17 10.61 -14.91 5.08
N ALA A 18 10.46 -16.08 5.67
CA ALA A 18 9.69 -16.26 6.90
C ALA A 18 10.25 -15.41 8.04
N GLU A 19 11.57 -15.36 8.18
CA GLU A 19 12.25 -14.51 9.16
C GLU A 19 12.00 -13.02 8.91
N ALA A 20 12.04 -12.58 7.66
CA ALA A 20 11.78 -11.20 7.28
C ALA A 20 10.33 -10.78 7.60
N LEU A 21 9.35 -11.66 7.33
CA LEU A 21 7.96 -11.42 7.66
C LEU A 21 7.78 -11.19 9.18
N GLY A 22 8.41 -12.03 9.99
CA GLY A 22 8.35 -11.90 11.45
C GLY A 22 9.07 -10.66 11.98
N ARG A 23 10.27 -10.39 11.46
CA ARG A 23 11.10 -9.26 11.88
C ARG A 23 10.41 -7.91 11.60
N HIS A 24 9.84 -7.76 10.42
CA HIS A 24 9.20 -6.52 9.98
C HIS A 24 7.71 -6.45 10.31
N ARG A 25 7.15 -7.51 10.91
CA ARG A 25 5.72 -7.62 11.24
C ARG A 25 4.82 -7.36 10.05
N ILE A 26 5.17 -7.98 8.93
CA ILE A 26 4.42 -7.90 7.67
C ILE A 26 3.92 -9.29 7.29
N SER A 27 2.86 -9.37 6.51
CA SER A 27 2.23 -10.64 6.14
C SER A 27 2.48 -11.04 4.69
N ALA A 28 3.17 -10.19 3.93
CA ALA A 28 3.58 -10.49 2.56
C ALA A 28 4.76 -9.62 2.15
N VAL A 29 5.55 -10.12 1.18
CA VAL A 29 6.67 -9.40 0.58
C VAL A 29 6.60 -9.50 -0.94
N PRO A 30 6.94 -8.44 -1.67
CA PRO A 30 7.14 -8.50 -3.11
C PRO A 30 8.46 -9.20 -3.44
N VAL A 31 8.44 -9.96 -4.53
CA VAL A 31 9.64 -10.53 -5.14
C VAL A 31 10.01 -9.65 -6.33
N VAL A 32 11.22 -9.13 -6.31
CA VAL A 32 11.71 -8.23 -7.36
C VAL A 32 12.95 -8.81 -8.04
N ASP A 33 13.10 -8.50 -9.32
CA ASP A 33 14.28 -8.87 -10.09
C ASP A 33 15.41 -7.85 -9.91
N GLU A 34 16.50 -8.00 -10.67
CA GLU A 34 17.70 -7.16 -10.57
C GLU A 34 17.44 -5.69 -10.91
N VAL A 35 16.43 -5.40 -11.73
CA VAL A 35 16.09 -4.03 -12.11
C VAL A 35 15.00 -3.41 -11.22
N GLY A 36 14.49 -4.15 -10.24
CA GLY A 36 13.47 -3.67 -9.31
C GLY A 36 12.04 -3.89 -9.79
N SER A 37 11.83 -4.68 -10.84
CA SER A 37 10.49 -5.04 -11.33
C SER A 37 9.90 -6.15 -10.47
N VAL A 38 8.60 -6.03 -10.16
CA VAL A 38 7.89 -7.04 -9.38
C VAL A 38 7.61 -8.27 -10.25
N VAL A 39 8.16 -9.41 -9.86
CA VAL A 39 7.97 -10.70 -10.55
C VAL A 39 7.02 -11.63 -9.81
N GLY A 40 6.72 -11.33 -8.56
CA GLY A 40 5.80 -12.12 -7.75
C GLY A 40 5.53 -11.50 -6.40
N LEU A 41 4.65 -12.16 -5.64
CA LEU A 41 4.32 -11.78 -4.26
C LEU A 41 4.28 -13.05 -3.41
N ILE A 42 4.83 -12.98 -2.21
CA ILE A 42 4.80 -14.09 -1.25
C ILE A 42 4.09 -13.64 0.01
N SER A 43 3.02 -14.36 0.37
CA SER A 43 2.28 -14.17 1.60
C SER A 43 2.58 -15.28 2.61
N GLU A 44 2.11 -15.11 3.84
CA GLU A 44 2.16 -16.17 4.85
C GLU A 44 1.48 -17.44 4.33
N TYR A 45 0.37 -17.29 3.62
CA TYR A 45 -0.33 -18.43 3.01
C TYR A 45 0.57 -19.19 2.04
N ASP A 46 1.30 -18.49 1.18
CA ASP A 46 2.19 -19.11 0.20
C ASP A 46 3.27 -19.96 0.88
N LEU A 47 3.84 -19.46 1.96
CA LEU A 47 4.87 -20.17 2.73
C LEU A 47 4.32 -21.42 3.41
N LEU A 48 3.07 -21.38 3.85
CA LEU A 48 2.43 -22.52 4.54
C LEU A 48 1.85 -23.54 3.57
N ALA A 49 1.31 -23.09 2.45
CA ALA A 49 0.55 -23.95 1.52
C ALA A 49 1.40 -24.58 0.41
N LYS A 50 2.51 -23.96 0.06
CA LYS A 50 3.36 -24.38 -1.06
C LYS A 50 4.67 -24.96 -0.55
N SER A 51 5.22 -25.93 -1.30
CA SER A 51 6.51 -26.54 -1.01
C SER A 51 7.57 -25.97 -1.92
N GLY A 52 8.71 -25.60 -1.36
CA GLY A 52 9.84 -25.09 -2.12
C GLY A 52 10.90 -24.48 -1.20
N LEU A 53 12.10 -24.33 -1.71
CA LEU A 53 13.24 -23.80 -0.95
C LEU A 53 13.56 -22.34 -1.26
N LEU A 54 13.11 -21.85 -2.42
CA LEU A 54 13.39 -20.49 -2.89
C LEU A 54 12.11 -19.72 -3.15
N ALA A 55 12.22 -18.40 -3.14
CA ALA A 55 11.10 -17.50 -3.40
C ALA A 55 10.34 -17.86 -4.69
N ARG A 56 11.07 -18.16 -5.77
CA ARG A 56 10.47 -18.52 -7.06
C ARG A 56 9.55 -19.74 -6.99
N ASP A 57 9.79 -20.65 -6.04
CA ASP A 57 9.03 -21.90 -5.91
C ASP A 57 7.67 -21.68 -5.25
N VAL A 58 7.53 -20.63 -4.45
CA VAL A 58 6.33 -20.38 -3.63
C VAL A 58 5.60 -19.09 -4.00
N MET A 59 6.21 -18.19 -4.77
CA MET A 59 5.59 -16.91 -5.11
C MET A 59 4.37 -17.05 -6.01
N THR A 60 3.42 -16.12 -5.83
CA THR A 60 2.31 -15.94 -6.74
C THR A 60 2.76 -14.98 -7.83
N THR A 61 2.65 -15.39 -9.10
CA THR A 61 3.14 -14.61 -10.24
C THR A 61 2.08 -13.72 -10.88
N ALA A 62 0.80 -14.02 -10.70
CA ALA A 62 -0.31 -13.23 -11.19
C ALA A 62 -0.54 -12.01 -10.29
N VAL A 63 0.39 -11.06 -10.30
CA VAL A 63 0.35 -9.88 -9.44
C VAL A 63 -0.29 -8.71 -10.18
N ILE A 64 -1.33 -8.13 -9.57
CA ILE A 64 -1.93 -6.89 -10.06
C ILE A 64 -1.23 -5.74 -9.35
N SER A 65 -0.69 -4.79 -10.12
CA SER A 65 -0.01 -3.62 -9.61
C SER A 65 -0.64 -2.34 -10.15
N VAL A 66 -0.36 -1.22 -9.50
CA VAL A 66 -0.80 0.11 -9.93
C VAL A 66 0.41 1.04 -10.00
N THR A 67 0.23 2.20 -10.63
CA THR A 67 1.25 3.25 -10.63
C THR A 67 0.95 4.25 -9.52
N LYS A 68 1.94 5.07 -9.16
CA LYS A 68 1.73 6.11 -8.15
C LYS A 68 0.70 7.17 -8.58
N ASP A 69 0.38 7.24 -9.88
CA ASP A 69 -0.60 8.18 -10.44
C ASP A 69 -2.01 7.58 -10.52
N THR A 70 -2.18 6.29 -10.18
CA THR A 70 -3.49 5.64 -10.12
C THR A 70 -4.32 6.27 -9.01
N ASN A 71 -5.58 6.62 -9.32
CA ASN A 71 -6.41 7.28 -8.34
C ASN A 71 -6.88 6.33 -7.23
N VAL A 72 -7.21 6.89 -6.07
CA VAL A 72 -7.60 6.15 -4.87
C VAL A 72 -8.84 5.28 -5.09
N ALA A 73 -9.80 5.75 -5.90
CA ALA A 73 -11.02 4.99 -6.19
C ALA A 73 -10.73 3.69 -6.94
N ASP A 74 -9.78 3.70 -7.88
CA ASP A 74 -9.38 2.50 -8.61
C ASP A 74 -8.64 1.51 -7.70
N VAL A 75 -7.79 2.00 -6.79
CA VAL A 75 -7.10 1.17 -5.80
C VAL A 75 -8.12 0.52 -4.87
N ARG A 76 -9.10 1.29 -4.39
CA ARG A 76 -10.18 0.77 -3.55
C ARG A 76 -10.96 -0.34 -4.25
N HIS A 77 -11.27 -0.16 -5.53
CA HIS A 77 -11.96 -1.17 -6.34
C HIS A 77 -11.20 -2.48 -6.37
N LEU A 78 -9.88 -2.44 -6.56
CA LEU A 78 -9.03 -3.63 -6.54
C LEU A 78 -9.05 -4.32 -5.17
N LEU A 79 -8.94 -3.57 -4.09
CA LEU A 79 -8.86 -4.11 -2.74
C LEU A 79 -10.19 -4.67 -2.22
N VAL A 80 -11.30 -4.10 -2.65
CA VAL A 80 -12.65 -4.49 -2.19
C VAL A 80 -13.32 -5.43 -3.17
N ASP A 81 -13.52 -4.99 -4.41
CA ASP A 81 -14.33 -5.74 -5.39
C ASP A 81 -13.58 -6.94 -5.98
N ARG A 82 -12.27 -6.82 -6.16
CA ARG A 82 -11.42 -7.89 -6.64
C ARG A 82 -10.82 -8.75 -5.52
N ARG A 83 -11.09 -8.40 -4.27
CA ARG A 83 -10.60 -9.09 -3.06
C ARG A 83 -9.08 -9.28 -3.03
N ILE A 84 -8.36 -8.35 -3.60
CA ILE A 84 -6.89 -8.31 -3.55
C ILE A 84 -6.51 -7.68 -2.22
N ARG A 85 -5.63 -8.31 -1.45
CA ARG A 85 -5.26 -7.82 -0.12
C ARG A 85 -4.22 -6.71 -0.16
N ARG A 86 -3.32 -6.78 -1.13
CA ARG A 86 -2.20 -5.85 -1.28
C ARG A 86 -1.97 -5.56 -2.72
N VAL A 87 -1.63 -4.31 -3.02
CA VAL A 87 -1.37 -3.86 -4.37
C VAL A 87 0.00 -3.18 -4.40
N PRO A 88 0.98 -3.74 -5.12
CA PRO A 88 2.25 -3.06 -5.35
C PRO A 88 2.05 -1.78 -6.16
N VAL A 89 2.78 -0.75 -5.78
CA VAL A 89 2.78 0.55 -6.47
C VAL A 89 4.10 0.71 -7.21
N LEU A 90 4.02 0.98 -8.49
CA LEU A 90 5.18 1.10 -9.37
C LEU A 90 5.37 2.55 -9.84
N ALA A 91 6.62 2.94 -10.04
CA ALA A 91 6.99 4.17 -10.71
C ALA A 91 8.11 3.86 -11.69
N GLY A 92 7.88 4.09 -12.99
CA GLY A 92 8.84 3.74 -14.02
C GLY A 92 9.15 2.23 -14.08
N GLY A 93 8.18 1.38 -13.78
CA GLY A 93 8.34 -0.08 -13.74
C GLY A 93 9.00 -0.61 -12.47
N ARG A 94 9.39 0.25 -11.53
CA ARG A 94 10.05 -0.14 -10.27
C ARG A 94 9.10 -0.03 -9.10
N LEU A 95 9.23 -0.95 -8.14
CA LEU A 95 8.44 -0.94 -6.92
C LEU A 95 8.80 0.27 -6.04
N VAL A 96 7.81 1.08 -5.69
CA VAL A 96 7.97 2.24 -4.81
C VAL A 96 7.16 2.14 -3.52
N GLY A 97 6.18 1.25 -3.46
CA GLY A 97 5.37 1.08 -2.26
C GLY A 97 4.41 -0.09 -2.37
N ILE A 98 3.70 -0.36 -1.27
CA ILE A 98 2.60 -1.32 -1.22
C ILE A 98 1.41 -0.65 -0.55
N VAL A 99 0.23 -0.83 -1.11
CA VAL A 99 -1.03 -0.38 -0.53
C VAL A 99 -1.83 -1.59 -0.07
N SER A 100 -2.34 -1.55 1.14
CA SER A 100 -3.20 -2.58 1.72
C SER A 100 -4.56 -2.01 2.09
N ARG A 101 -5.49 -2.89 2.50
CA ARG A 101 -6.80 -2.44 3.01
C ARG A 101 -6.67 -1.53 4.22
N SER A 102 -5.69 -1.80 5.11
CA SER A 102 -5.47 -0.95 6.28
C SER A 102 -5.02 0.47 5.91
N ASP A 103 -4.26 0.62 4.82
CA ASP A 103 -3.91 1.94 4.30
C ASP A 103 -5.15 2.71 3.83
N MET A 104 -6.11 2.01 3.20
CA MET A 104 -7.36 2.62 2.76
C MET A 104 -8.25 3.02 3.93
N VAL A 105 -8.31 2.19 4.97
CA VAL A 105 -9.04 2.52 6.21
C VAL A 105 -8.45 3.75 6.87
N ALA A 106 -7.12 3.87 6.88
CA ALA A 106 -6.44 5.04 7.42
C ALA A 106 -6.85 6.34 6.70
N LEU A 107 -7.07 6.28 5.39
CA LEU A 107 -7.55 7.44 4.62
C LEU A 107 -8.95 7.89 5.03
N MET A 108 -9.81 6.97 5.48
CA MET A 108 -11.17 7.30 5.94
C MET A 108 -11.18 8.18 7.18
N VAL A 109 -10.14 8.11 8.00
CA VAL A 109 -9.98 8.92 9.21
C VAL A 109 -9.03 10.09 9.00
N THR A 110 -8.58 10.31 7.76
CA THR A 110 -7.76 11.46 7.39
C THR A 110 -8.57 12.74 7.54
N GLU A 111 -7.97 13.72 8.20
CA GLU A 111 -8.60 14.99 8.48
C GLU A 111 -7.94 16.11 7.67
N TRP A 112 -8.75 16.88 6.99
CA TRP A 112 -8.33 18.04 6.22
C TRP A 112 -8.75 19.30 6.97
N VAL A 113 -7.84 20.23 7.17
CA VAL A 113 -8.09 21.46 7.92
C VAL A 113 -8.14 22.65 6.96
N CYS A 114 -9.25 23.41 7.02
CA CYS A 114 -9.37 24.63 6.24
C CYS A 114 -8.41 25.70 6.78
N GLN A 115 -7.55 26.25 5.91
CA GLN A 115 -6.59 27.27 6.29
C GLN A 115 -7.24 28.63 6.57
N VAL A 116 -8.48 28.83 6.12
CA VAL A 116 -9.20 30.11 6.30
C VAL A 116 -9.92 30.15 7.65
N CYS A 117 -10.68 29.09 8.00
CA CYS A 117 -11.48 29.08 9.22
C CYS A 117 -11.09 28.02 10.25
N GLY A 118 -10.18 27.11 9.89
CA GLY A 118 -9.72 26.04 10.79
C GLY A 118 -10.69 24.86 10.92
N GLU A 119 -11.75 24.81 10.11
CA GLU A 119 -12.74 23.71 10.17
C GLU A 119 -12.13 22.41 9.72
N PRO A 120 -12.19 21.33 10.56
CA PRO A 120 -11.74 20.00 10.17
C PRO A 120 -12.82 19.30 9.34
N VAL A 121 -12.38 18.64 8.24
CA VAL A 121 -13.25 17.81 7.40
C VAL A 121 -12.58 16.47 7.19
N ARG A 122 -13.28 15.38 7.49
CA ARG A 122 -12.77 14.01 7.29
C ARG A 122 -13.08 13.53 5.89
N GLY A 123 -12.15 12.82 5.29
CA GLY A 123 -12.33 12.24 3.97
C GLY A 123 -11.03 11.83 3.31
N GLU A 124 -11.14 11.14 2.19
CA GLU A 124 -9.99 10.67 1.40
C GLU A 124 -9.28 11.78 0.65
N SER A 125 -9.99 12.87 0.40
CA SER A 125 -9.46 14.03 -0.32
C SER A 125 -10.00 15.31 0.28
N ALA A 126 -9.29 16.40 0.03
CA ALA A 126 -9.77 17.73 0.43
C ALA A 126 -11.12 18.04 -0.24
N PRO A 127 -12.08 18.62 0.48
CA PRO A 127 -13.34 19.04 -0.12
C PRO A 127 -13.11 20.20 -1.12
N ASP A 128 -13.96 20.31 -2.13
CA ASP A 128 -13.87 21.39 -3.13
C ASP A 128 -14.18 22.75 -2.51
N VAL A 129 -15.05 22.76 -1.51
CA VAL A 129 -15.49 23.98 -0.81
C VAL A 129 -15.57 23.66 0.68
N CYS A 130 -15.10 24.58 1.52
CA CYS A 130 -15.26 24.44 2.96
C CYS A 130 -16.74 24.53 3.34
N PRO A 131 -17.29 23.56 4.09
CA PRO A 131 -18.70 23.58 4.47
C PRO A 131 -19.07 24.70 5.43
N LYS A 132 -18.07 25.28 6.12
CA LYS A 132 -18.30 26.33 7.11
C LYS A 132 -18.12 27.74 6.54
N CYS A 133 -16.95 28.03 5.92
CA CYS A 133 -16.64 29.36 5.44
C CYS A 133 -16.83 29.55 3.93
N LEU A 134 -17.16 28.47 3.21
CA LEU A 134 -17.37 28.43 1.75
C LEU A 134 -16.11 28.82 0.96
N GLY A 135 -14.93 28.74 1.57
CA GLY A 135 -13.65 28.93 0.89
C GLY A 135 -13.36 27.79 -0.07
N GLY A 136 -12.53 28.04 -1.09
CA GLY A 136 -12.14 27.00 -2.05
C GLY A 136 -11.29 25.88 -1.43
N GLY A 137 -11.34 24.70 -2.03
CA GLY A 137 -10.63 23.51 -1.54
C GLY A 137 -9.10 23.62 -1.53
N ASP A 138 -8.54 24.57 -2.28
CA ASP A 138 -7.10 24.85 -2.29
C ASP A 138 -6.56 25.29 -0.92
N GLY A 139 -7.44 25.74 -0.03
CA GLY A 139 -7.09 26.17 1.32
C GLY A 139 -7.03 25.05 2.36
N PHE A 140 -7.22 23.78 1.96
CA PHE A 140 -7.13 22.67 2.90
C PHE A 140 -5.75 22.10 3.01
N VAL A 141 -5.34 21.77 4.25
CA VAL A 141 -4.08 21.11 4.56
C VAL A 141 -4.36 19.78 5.25
N LEU A 142 -3.62 18.75 4.84
CA LEU A 142 -3.71 17.44 5.46
C LEU A 142 -3.16 17.49 6.88
N GLN A 143 -3.96 17.05 7.85
CA GLN A 143 -3.51 16.87 9.22
C GLN A 143 -3.22 15.39 9.45
N GLU A 144 -1.96 15.04 9.63
CA GLU A 144 -1.55 13.68 9.96
C GLU A 144 -1.88 13.40 11.44
N GLN A 145 -2.49 12.24 11.69
CA GLN A 145 -2.66 11.80 13.06
C GLN A 145 -1.32 11.25 13.57
N PRO A 146 -0.93 11.58 14.81
CA PRO A 146 0.28 11.00 15.37
C PRO A 146 0.16 9.48 15.51
N PRO A 147 1.28 8.74 15.35
CA PRO A 147 1.28 7.29 15.50
C PRO A 147 0.81 6.89 16.90
N GLY A 148 -0.10 5.94 16.98
CA GLY A 148 -0.53 5.35 18.26
C GLY A 148 -1.79 5.95 18.90
N THR A 149 -2.50 6.79 18.18
CA THR A 149 -3.82 7.27 18.62
C THR A 149 -4.95 6.61 17.85
#